data_b4e062ec9cb334f0760c7a84fb656e75
#
_entry.id   b4e062ec9cb334f0760c7a84fb656e75
#
_cell.length_a   1.000
_cell.length_b   1.000
_cell.length_c   1.000
_cell.angle_alpha   90.00
_cell.angle_beta   90.00
_cell.angle_gamma   90.00
#
_symmetry.space_group_name_H-M   'P 1'
#
loop_
_entity.id
_entity.type
_entity.pdbx_description
1 polymer ?
#
loop_
_entity_poly.entity_id
_entity_poly.type
_entity_poly.pdbx_seq_one_letter_code
_entity_poly.pdbx_strand_id
1 'polypeptide(L)'
;MTTSTRGTTKVPAVLVLEDGRMFRGRAYGAVGETFGEAVFSTGMTGYQETLTDPSYHRQVVVMTAPHVGNTGVNDEDPESRKIWVAGYVVRDPARVPSNWRSRRSLDEELATQGVVGISGIDTRALTRHLRERGAMRVGIFSGNALPDEGTMLAEVRQAPEMKGADLSAEVATKEPYVVPAIGEKKFTVAAVDLGIKGMTPHRMAERGIEVHVLPATASVEDVYAVQPDGVFFSNGPGDPATADHAVSVMRGVLEQGTPLFGICFGNQILGRALGFGTYKLKYGHRGINQPVQDRTTGKVEVTAHNHGFAVDAPLDQVSDTPYGRAEVSHVCLNDNVVEGLQLLDRPAFSVQYHPEAAAGPHDAAYLFDRFVKLMEGQRA
;
A
#
# COMPACT_ATOMS: atom_id res chain seq x y z
N MET A 1 -3.30 -7.11 -50.11
CA MET A 1 -2.77 -7.15 -48.74
C MET A 1 -3.80 -7.87 -47.87
N THR A 2 -3.56 -9.13 -47.62
CA THR A 2 -4.46 -9.99 -46.83
C THR A 2 -4.10 -9.78 -45.36
N THR A 3 -4.93 -9.04 -44.63
CA THR A 3 -4.85 -8.92 -43.18
C THR A 3 -5.26 -10.25 -42.57
N SER A 4 -4.27 -11.05 -42.20
CA SER A 4 -4.47 -12.26 -41.38
C SER A 4 -4.88 -11.81 -39.97
N THR A 5 -6.17 -11.80 -39.70
CA THR A 5 -6.70 -11.80 -38.33
C THR A 5 -6.42 -13.17 -37.72
N ARG A 6 -5.21 -13.37 -37.18
CA ARG A 6 -4.98 -14.47 -36.24
C ARG A 6 -5.86 -14.21 -35.01
N GLY A 7 -6.98 -14.91 -34.95
CA GLY A 7 -7.74 -15.06 -33.72
C GLY A 7 -6.83 -15.71 -32.68
N THR A 8 -6.24 -14.91 -31.81
CA THR A 8 -5.53 -15.45 -30.64
C THR A 8 -6.53 -16.23 -29.81
N THR A 9 -6.40 -17.54 -29.81
CA THR A 9 -7.14 -18.44 -28.92
C THR A 9 -6.85 -17.96 -27.50
N LYS A 10 -7.86 -17.35 -26.88
CA LYS A 10 -7.68 -16.77 -25.53
C LYS A 10 -7.49 -17.91 -24.54
N VAL A 11 -6.34 -17.96 -23.91
CA VAL A 11 -5.95 -18.96 -22.93
C VAL A 11 -6.94 -18.97 -21.75
N PRO A 12 -7.53 -20.14 -21.39
CA PRO A 12 -8.45 -20.22 -20.26
C PRO A 12 -7.74 -19.92 -18.94
N ALA A 13 -8.50 -19.37 -18.00
CA ALA A 13 -8.03 -19.13 -16.63
C ALA A 13 -9.16 -19.36 -15.62
N VAL A 14 -8.76 -19.76 -14.40
CA VAL A 14 -9.67 -19.97 -13.27
C VAL A 14 -9.09 -19.25 -12.06
N LEU A 15 -9.93 -18.47 -11.37
CA LEU A 15 -9.67 -17.93 -10.06
C LEU A 15 -10.38 -18.81 -9.03
N VAL A 16 -9.66 -19.27 -8.02
CA VAL A 16 -10.15 -20.15 -6.96
C VAL A 16 -9.93 -19.49 -5.61
N LEU A 17 -11.00 -19.34 -4.81
CA LEU A 17 -10.93 -18.87 -3.44
C LEU A 17 -10.81 -20.06 -2.47
N GLU A 18 -10.22 -19.85 -1.30
CA GLU A 18 -10.01 -20.90 -0.28
C GLU A 18 -11.30 -21.53 0.25
N ASP A 19 -12.43 -20.84 0.13
CA ASP A 19 -13.75 -21.40 0.49
C ASP A 19 -14.38 -22.28 -0.60
N GLY A 20 -13.67 -22.46 -1.74
CA GLY A 20 -14.06 -23.29 -2.87
C GLY A 20 -14.83 -22.55 -3.95
N ARG A 21 -15.12 -21.25 -3.80
CA ARG A 21 -15.76 -20.48 -4.87
C ARG A 21 -14.80 -20.25 -6.03
N MET A 22 -15.29 -20.46 -7.25
CA MET A 22 -14.49 -20.36 -8.48
C MET A 22 -15.09 -19.38 -9.47
N PHE A 23 -14.20 -18.71 -10.23
CA PHE A 23 -14.58 -17.82 -11.33
C PHE A 23 -13.76 -18.21 -12.57
N ARG A 24 -14.44 -18.49 -13.68
CA ARG A 24 -13.82 -18.88 -14.94
C ARG A 24 -13.73 -17.69 -15.87
N GLY A 25 -12.56 -17.46 -16.43
CA GLY A 25 -12.26 -16.33 -17.30
C GLY A 25 -11.16 -16.68 -18.31
N ARG A 26 -10.32 -15.70 -18.58
CA ARG A 26 -9.23 -15.77 -19.55
C ARG A 26 -7.96 -15.22 -18.94
N ALA A 27 -6.81 -15.78 -19.32
CA ALA A 27 -5.52 -15.24 -18.92
C ALA A 27 -5.38 -13.78 -19.33
N TYR A 28 -4.76 -13.00 -18.49
CA TYR A 28 -4.42 -11.59 -18.67
C TYR A 28 -3.03 -11.36 -18.09
N GLY A 29 -2.10 -10.81 -18.89
CA GLY A 29 -0.69 -10.78 -18.55
C GLY A 29 0.01 -12.14 -18.73
N ALA A 30 0.83 -12.56 -17.77
CA ALA A 30 1.55 -13.83 -17.83
C ALA A 30 0.59 -15.02 -17.73
N VAL A 31 0.98 -16.13 -18.36
CA VAL A 31 0.30 -17.43 -18.26
C VAL A 31 1.03 -18.27 -17.22
N GLY A 32 0.30 -18.90 -16.32
CA GLY A 32 0.83 -19.70 -15.22
C GLY A 32 -0.09 -19.70 -14.02
N GLU A 33 0.49 -19.79 -12.84
CA GLU A 33 -0.22 -19.79 -11.57
C GLU A 33 0.36 -18.76 -10.63
N THR A 34 -0.49 -18.22 -9.74
CA THR A 34 -0.09 -17.31 -8.67
C THR A 34 -1.03 -17.44 -7.48
N PHE A 35 -0.50 -17.18 -6.29
CA PHE A 35 -1.23 -17.24 -5.03
C PHE A 35 -1.06 -15.93 -4.23
N GLY A 36 -2.07 -15.61 -3.42
CA GLY A 36 -2.02 -14.45 -2.55
C GLY A 36 -3.31 -14.26 -1.75
N GLU A 37 -3.45 -13.10 -1.11
CA GLU A 37 -4.69 -12.69 -0.49
C GLU A 37 -5.55 -11.92 -1.49
N ALA A 38 -6.79 -12.38 -1.72
CA ALA A 38 -7.75 -11.66 -2.55
C ALA A 38 -8.20 -10.38 -1.85
N VAL A 39 -7.94 -9.25 -2.47
CA VAL A 39 -8.37 -7.94 -2.01
C VAL A 39 -9.00 -7.16 -3.17
N PHE A 40 -9.91 -6.22 -2.89
CA PHE A 40 -10.50 -5.41 -3.95
C PHE A 40 -10.17 -3.93 -3.77
N SER A 41 -9.96 -3.24 -4.88
CA SER A 41 -9.74 -1.80 -4.91
C SER A 41 -10.92 -1.10 -5.60
N THR A 42 -11.43 -0.04 -4.96
CA THR A 42 -12.52 0.77 -5.49
C THR A 42 -12.04 1.96 -6.33
N GLY A 43 -10.74 2.09 -6.54
CA GLY A 43 -10.15 3.12 -7.39
C GLY A 43 -10.64 3.00 -8.84
N MET A 44 -11.10 4.10 -9.44
CA MET A 44 -11.51 4.14 -10.84
C MET A 44 -10.36 4.50 -11.78
N THR A 45 -9.26 5.01 -11.23
CA THR A 45 -8.02 5.42 -11.91
C THR A 45 -6.81 4.94 -11.13
N GLY A 46 -5.61 5.13 -11.66
CA GLY A 46 -4.38 4.85 -10.93
C GLY A 46 -4.06 3.36 -10.80
N TYR A 47 -4.42 2.57 -11.80
CA TYR A 47 -4.11 1.14 -11.75
C TYR A 47 -2.61 0.84 -11.84
N GLN A 48 -1.82 1.69 -12.52
CA GLN A 48 -0.37 1.52 -12.61
C GLN A 48 0.29 1.76 -11.25
N GLU A 49 -0.14 2.79 -10.55
CA GLU A 49 0.29 3.11 -9.19
C GLU A 49 -0.13 1.99 -8.21
N THR A 50 -1.35 1.48 -8.33
CA THR A 50 -1.81 0.32 -7.55
C THR A 50 -0.92 -0.91 -7.76
N LEU A 51 -0.58 -1.23 -9.01
CA LEU A 51 0.25 -2.39 -9.35
C LEU A 51 1.67 -2.28 -8.79
N THR A 52 2.22 -1.07 -8.76
CA THR A 52 3.61 -0.79 -8.36
C THR A 52 3.76 -0.34 -6.90
N ASP A 53 2.66 -0.26 -6.14
CA ASP A 53 2.68 0.00 -4.69
C ASP A 53 3.18 -1.24 -3.93
N PRO A 54 4.33 -1.17 -3.23
CA PRO A 54 4.87 -2.31 -2.47
C PRO A 54 3.93 -2.86 -1.40
N SER A 55 3.01 -2.04 -0.90
CA SER A 55 2.02 -2.46 0.12
C SER A 55 1.05 -3.54 -0.37
N TYR A 56 0.95 -3.75 -1.70
CA TYR A 56 0.18 -4.86 -2.28
C TYR A 56 0.97 -6.17 -2.42
N HIS A 57 2.20 -6.24 -1.93
CA HIS A 57 3.00 -7.46 -2.03
C HIS A 57 2.26 -8.67 -1.45
N ARG A 58 2.26 -9.79 -2.20
CA ARG A 58 1.51 -11.03 -1.92
C ARG A 58 -0.02 -10.87 -1.90
N GLN A 59 -0.57 -9.82 -2.53
CA GLN A 59 -2.01 -9.67 -2.71
C GLN A 59 -2.41 -9.81 -4.18
N VAL A 60 -3.55 -10.47 -4.41
CA VAL A 60 -4.22 -10.52 -5.72
C VAL A 60 -5.28 -9.44 -5.71
N VAL A 61 -5.09 -8.43 -6.55
CA VAL A 61 -5.91 -7.22 -6.55
C VAL A 61 -7.06 -7.35 -7.55
N VAL A 62 -8.29 -7.24 -7.04
CA VAL A 62 -9.53 -7.23 -7.82
C VAL A 62 -9.95 -5.78 -8.07
N MET A 63 -9.96 -5.35 -9.32
CA MET A 63 -10.46 -4.03 -9.67
C MET A 63 -11.99 -4.02 -9.75
N THR A 64 -12.62 -3.11 -9.01
CA THR A 64 -14.07 -2.92 -9.09
C THR A 64 -14.48 -2.08 -10.30
N ALA A 65 -13.58 -1.23 -10.80
CA ALA A 65 -13.76 -0.55 -12.07
C ALA A 65 -13.93 -1.57 -13.21
N PRO A 66 -15.02 -1.52 -13.98
CA PRO A 66 -15.31 -2.57 -14.94
C PRO A 66 -14.37 -2.57 -16.15
N HIS A 67 -13.79 -1.43 -16.50
CA HIS A 67 -12.89 -1.26 -17.64
C HIS A 67 -11.53 -0.71 -17.17
N VAL A 68 -10.45 -1.42 -17.48
CA VAL A 68 -9.10 -1.13 -16.99
C VAL A 68 -8.08 -1.25 -18.13
N GLY A 69 -7.04 -0.43 -18.11
CA GLY A 69 -5.97 -0.44 -19.11
C GLY A 69 -6.12 0.59 -20.23
N ASN A 70 -7.15 1.42 -20.17
CA ASN A 70 -7.47 2.41 -21.21
C ASN A 70 -6.41 3.52 -21.35
N THR A 71 -5.68 3.86 -20.30
CA THR A 71 -4.59 4.85 -20.35
C THR A 71 -3.23 4.25 -20.69
N GLY A 72 -3.16 2.91 -20.83
CA GLY A 72 -1.89 2.21 -21.02
C GLY A 72 -1.00 2.24 -19.78
N VAL A 73 0.29 2.05 -20.02
CA VAL A 73 1.36 2.14 -19.02
C VAL A 73 2.46 3.06 -19.54
N ASN A 74 3.06 3.85 -18.66
CA ASN A 74 4.17 4.76 -18.95
C ASN A 74 5.31 4.58 -17.92
N ASP A 75 6.40 5.33 -18.09
CA ASP A 75 7.60 5.20 -17.27
C ASP A 75 7.69 6.26 -16.14
N GLU A 76 6.67 7.13 -16.01
CA GLU A 76 6.64 8.25 -15.06
C GLU A 76 5.75 7.99 -13.83
N ASP A 77 4.68 7.18 -13.98
CA ASP A 77 3.68 6.95 -12.95
C ASP A 77 3.95 5.75 -11.99
N PRO A 78 5.00 4.89 -12.18
CA PRO A 78 5.26 3.84 -11.20
C PRO A 78 5.59 4.40 -9.81
N GLU A 79 5.02 3.81 -8.78
CA GLU A 79 5.30 4.14 -7.38
C GLU A 79 6.58 3.48 -6.85
N SER A 80 7.13 2.51 -7.60
CA SER A 80 8.37 1.83 -7.27
C SER A 80 8.97 1.10 -8.49
N ARG A 81 10.07 0.38 -8.26
CA ARG A 81 10.89 -0.26 -9.30
C ARG A 81 10.23 -1.36 -10.13
N LYS A 82 9.10 -1.94 -9.68
CA LYS A 82 8.41 -3.05 -10.35
C LYS A 82 6.95 -3.18 -9.93
N ILE A 83 6.22 -4.09 -10.56
CA ILE A 83 4.91 -4.54 -10.09
C ILE A 83 5.10 -5.46 -8.88
N TRP A 84 4.32 -5.24 -7.81
CA TRP A 84 4.39 -5.99 -6.57
C TRP A 84 3.19 -6.89 -6.30
N VAL A 85 2.05 -6.61 -6.94
CA VAL A 85 0.87 -7.47 -6.77
C VAL A 85 1.20 -8.91 -7.17
N ALA A 86 0.69 -9.88 -6.40
CA ALA A 86 0.85 -11.29 -6.72
C ALA A 86 0.04 -11.68 -7.97
N GLY A 87 -1.10 -11.03 -8.19
CA GLY A 87 -1.94 -11.25 -9.35
C GLY A 87 -2.94 -10.12 -9.57
N TYR A 88 -3.53 -10.06 -10.76
CA TYR A 88 -4.42 -8.97 -11.13
C TYR A 88 -5.72 -9.46 -11.78
N VAL A 89 -6.84 -8.92 -11.30
CA VAL A 89 -8.17 -9.37 -11.70
C VAL A 89 -8.98 -8.20 -12.25
N VAL A 90 -9.40 -8.31 -13.50
CA VAL A 90 -10.19 -7.30 -14.21
C VAL A 90 -11.41 -7.91 -14.91
N ARG A 91 -12.46 -7.14 -15.04
CA ARG A 91 -13.66 -7.57 -15.79
C ARG A 91 -13.42 -7.44 -17.29
N ASP A 92 -13.13 -6.24 -17.75
CA ASP A 92 -13.01 -5.90 -19.17
C ASP A 92 -11.72 -5.10 -19.42
N PRO A 93 -10.63 -5.75 -19.86
CA PRO A 93 -9.38 -5.05 -20.15
C PRO A 93 -9.48 -4.28 -21.46
N ALA A 94 -8.92 -3.09 -21.50
CA ALA A 94 -8.80 -2.29 -22.72
C ALA A 94 -8.00 -3.06 -23.79
N ARG A 95 -8.55 -3.15 -24.99
CA ARG A 95 -7.88 -3.83 -26.13
C ARG A 95 -6.75 -3.00 -26.70
N VAL A 96 -6.93 -1.68 -26.67
CA VAL A 96 -5.96 -0.69 -27.16
C VAL A 96 -5.96 0.47 -26.18
N PRO A 97 -4.82 0.87 -25.65
CA PRO A 97 -4.72 2.06 -24.84
C PRO A 97 -4.93 3.32 -25.70
N SER A 98 -5.64 4.30 -25.16
CA SER A 98 -5.94 5.56 -25.84
C SER A 98 -5.54 6.75 -24.96
N ASN A 99 -4.24 6.94 -24.81
CA ASN A 99 -3.67 8.06 -24.07
C ASN A 99 -2.31 8.45 -24.67
N TRP A 100 -2.04 9.74 -24.77
CA TRP A 100 -0.79 10.27 -25.37
C TRP A 100 0.47 9.89 -24.57
N ARG A 101 0.34 9.61 -23.26
CA ARG A 101 1.44 9.17 -22.39
C ARG A 101 1.69 7.67 -22.47
N SER A 102 0.79 6.89 -23.08
CA SER A 102 0.94 5.44 -23.18
C SER A 102 2.20 5.04 -23.95
N ARG A 103 3.02 4.19 -23.37
CA ARG A 103 4.20 3.58 -23.98
C ARG A 103 3.94 2.13 -24.38
N ARG A 104 3.09 1.43 -23.63
CA ARG A 104 2.75 0.03 -23.84
C ARG A 104 1.38 -0.28 -23.24
N SER A 105 0.81 -1.43 -23.59
CA SER A 105 -0.46 -1.89 -23.00
C SER A 105 -0.23 -2.46 -21.59
N LEU A 106 -1.28 -2.50 -20.79
CA LEU A 106 -1.23 -3.10 -19.46
C LEU A 106 -1.01 -4.61 -19.53
N ASP A 107 -1.57 -5.30 -20.55
CA ASP A 107 -1.38 -6.73 -20.77
C ASP A 107 0.10 -7.08 -21.04
N GLU A 108 0.74 -6.30 -21.91
CA GLU A 108 2.19 -6.42 -22.19
C GLU A 108 3.05 -6.19 -20.94
N GLU A 109 2.72 -5.18 -20.15
CA GLU A 109 3.45 -4.87 -18.91
C GLU A 109 3.36 -5.98 -17.90
N LEU A 110 2.15 -6.49 -17.63
CA LEU A 110 1.93 -7.64 -16.74
C LEU A 110 2.69 -8.87 -17.23
N ALA A 111 2.61 -9.19 -18.54
CA ALA A 111 3.32 -10.33 -19.14
C ALA A 111 4.84 -10.18 -19.03
N THR A 112 5.37 -8.99 -19.30
CA THR A 112 6.82 -8.71 -19.25
C THR A 112 7.38 -8.87 -17.84
N GLN A 113 6.60 -8.49 -16.82
CA GLN A 113 6.99 -8.61 -15.42
C GLN A 113 6.58 -9.96 -14.79
N GLY A 114 6.01 -10.90 -15.57
CA GLY A 114 5.64 -12.23 -15.10
C GLY A 114 4.43 -12.25 -14.16
N VAL A 115 3.58 -11.22 -14.21
CA VAL A 115 2.39 -11.12 -13.36
C VAL A 115 1.22 -11.86 -14.00
N VAL A 116 0.73 -12.88 -13.30
CA VAL A 116 -0.43 -13.67 -13.72
C VAL A 116 -1.71 -12.93 -13.39
N GLY A 117 -2.61 -12.81 -14.35
CA GLY A 117 -3.89 -12.17 -14.16
C GLY A 117 -5.03 -12.95 -14.81
N ILE A 118 -6.25 -12.53 -14.50
CA ILE A 118 -7.47 -13.08 -15.07
C ILE A 118 -8.43 -11.95 -15.46
N SER A 119 -9.06 -12.11 -16.64
CA SER A 119 -10.05 -11.19 -17.16
C SER A 119 -11.35 -11.90 -17.54
N GLY A 120 -12.43 -11.11 -17.71
CA GLY A 120 -13.73 -11.62 -18.18
C GLY A 120 -14.56 -12.29 -17.08
N ILE A 121 -14.20 -12.16 -15.81
CA ILE A 121 -14.97 -12.69 -14.68
C ILE A 121 -15.93 -11.62 -14.12
N ASP A 122 -16.92 -12.05 -13.34
CA ASP A 122 -17.81 -11.16 -12.61
C ASP A 122 -17.10 -10.60 -11.35
N THR A 123 -16.35 -9.51 -11.54
CA THR A 123 -15.63 -8.82 -10.44
C THR A 123 -16.58 -8.22 -9.40
N ARG A 124 -17.83 -7.87 -9.77
CA ARG A 124 -18.85 -7.41 -8.81
C ARG A 124 -19.28 -8.54 -7.88
N ALA A 125 -19.55 -9.73 -8.41
CA ALA A 125 -19.89 -10.90 -7.60
C ALA A 125 -18.72 -11.29 -6.66
N LEU A 126 -17.49 -11.24 -7.16
CA LEU A 126 -16.29 -11.51 -6.38
C LEU A 126 -16.11 -10.45 -5.26
N THR A 127 -16.23 -9.17 -5.58
CA THR A 127 -16.14 -8.08 -4.58
C THR A 127 -17.20 -8.22 -3.48
N ARG A 128 -18.45 -8.52 -3.84
CA ARG A 128 -19.52 -8.75 -2.85
C ARG A 128 -19.19 -9.93 -1.95
N HIS A 129 -18.68 -11.00 -2.52
CA HIS A 129 -18.27 -12.18 -1.76
C HIS A 129 -17.15 -11.84 -0.73
N LEU A 130 -16.12 -11.10 -1.15
CA LEU A 130 -15.04 -10.66 -0.25
C LEU A 130 -15.54 -9.69 0.84
N ARG A 131 -16.50 -8.82 0.53
CA ARG A 131 -17.13 -7.96 1.56
C ARG A 131 -17.90 -8.77 2.61
N GLU A 132 -18.60 -9.81 2.17
CA GLU A 132 -19.43 -10.63 3.05
C GLU A 132 -18.61 -11.65 3.87
N ARG A 133 -17.56 -12.23 3.26
CA ARG A 133 -16.75 -13.30 3.87
C ARG A 133 -15.42 -12.82 4.45
N GLY A 134 -14.87 -11.74 3.95
CA GLY A 134 -13.55 -11.22 4.28
C GLY A 134 -12.52 -11.43 3.16
N ALA A 135 -11.39 -10.76 3.28
CA ALA A 135 -10.22 -11.06 2.47
C ALA A 135 -9.74 -12.48 2.79
N MET A 136 -9.37 -13.24 1.76
CA MET A 136 -9.03 -14.66 1.90
C MET A 136 -8.00 -15.09 0.87
N ARG A 137 -7.40 -16.26 1.06
CA ARG A 137 -6.45 -16.84 0.11
C ARG A 137 -7.12 -17.11 -1.23
N VAL A 138 -6.36 -16.90 -2.30
CA VAL A 138 -6.80 -17.07 -3.68
C VAL A 138 -5.66 -17.59 -4.53
N GLY A 139 -6.00 -18.37 -5.55
CA GLY A 139 -5.10 -18.73 -6.65
C GLY A 139 -5.71 -18.33 -7.98
N ILE A 140 -4.85 -17.93 -8.93
CA ILE A 140 -5.19 -17.78 -10.34
C ILE A 140 -4.39 -18.83 -11.10
N PHE A 141 -5.07 -19.64 -11.88
CA PHE A 141 -4.48 -20.68 -12.71
C PHE A 141 -4.83 -20.39 -14.17
N SER A 142 -3.86 -20.41 -15.05
CA SER A 142 -4.07 -20.20 -16.48
C SER A 142 -3.18 -21.09 -17.33
N GLY A 143 -3.68 -21.54 -18.47
CA GLY A 143 -2.97 -22.41 -19.37
C GLY A 143 -3.92 -23.30 -20.18
N ASN A 144 -3.35 -24.04 -21.14
CA ASN A 144 -4.13 -24.97 -21.97
C ASN A 144 -4.48 -26.28 -21.22
N ALA A 145 -3.73 -26.63 -20.18
CA ALA A 145 -3.96 -27.78 -19.32
C ALA A 145 -4.03 -27.28 -17.86
N LEU A 146 -5.22 -27.02 -17.38
CA LEU A 146 -5.46 -26.63 -15.99
C LEU A 146 -5.50 -27.87 -15.09
N PRO A 147 -5.01 -27.81 -13.84
CA PRO A 147 -5.27 -28.84 -12.84
C PRO A 147 -6.78 -29.05 -12.62
N ASP A 148 -7.16 -30.17 -12.05
CA ASP A 148 -8.56 -30.37 -11.63
C ASP A 148 -8.93 -29.43 -10.46
N GLU A 149 -10.24 -29.22 -10.27
CA GLU A 149 -10.75 -28.26 -9.27
C GLU A 149 -10.31 -28.59 -7.84
N GLY A 150 -10.22 -29.88 -7.51
CA GLY A 150 -9.79 -30.35 -6.18
C GLY A 150 -8.31 -30.02 -5.92
N THR A 151 -7.46 -30.24 -6.89
CA THR A 151 -6.03 -29.88 -6.83
C THR A 151 -5.85 -28.38 -6.69
N MET A 152 -6.49 -27.56 -7.54
CA MET A 152 -6.42 -26.10 -7.44
C MET A 152 -6.86 -25.58 -6.06
N LEU A 153 -7.94 -26.12 -5.51
CA LEU A 153 -8.43 -25.72 -4.19
C LEU A 153 -7.47 -26.14 -3.07
N ALA A 154 -6.88 -27.32 -3.17
CA ALA A 154 -5.89 -27.79 -2.19
C ALA A 154 -4.65 -26.90 -2.15
N GLU A 155 -4.13 -26.49 -3.30
CA GLU A 155 -2.98 -25.57 -3.43
C GLU A 155 -3.30 -24.19 -2.84
N VAL A 156 -4.48 -23.63 -3.12
CA VAL A 156 -4.93 -22.35 -2.53
C VAL A 156 -4.96 -22.43 -1.00
N ARG A 157 -5.45 -23.53 -0.45
CA ARG A 157 -5.51 -23.73 1.01
C ARG A 157 -4.16 -23.93 1.68
N GLN A 158 -3.15 -24.31 0.91
CA GLN A 158 -1.76 -24.44 1.40
C GLN A 158 -0.96 -23.13 1.24
N ALA A 159 -1.46 -22.16 0.46
CA ALA A 159 -0.79 -20.89 0.27
C ALA A 159 -0.65 -20.11 1.61
N PRO A 160 0.42 -19.32 1.80
CA PRO A 160 0.62 -18.54 3.01
C PRO A 160 -0.51 -17.54 3.24
N GLU A 161 -0.85 -17.31 4.51
CA GLU A 161 -1.77 -16.27 4.92
C GLU A 161 -1.04 -14.91 5.06
N MET A 162 -1.80 -13.82 4.93
CA MET A 162 -1.28 -12.48 5.21
C MET A 162 -1.07 -12.23 6.70
N LYS A 163 -1.92 -12.83 7.54
CA LYS A 163 -1.76 -12.75 9.00
C LYS A 163 -0.50 -13.50 9.42
N GLY A 164 0.38 -12.82 10.18
CA GLY A 164 1.68 -13.35 10.58
C GLY A 164 2.77 -13.26 9.50
N ALA A 165 2.53 -12.60 8.38
CA ALA A 165 3.53 -12.43 7.32
C ALA A 165 4.42 -11.22 7.59
N ASP A 166 5.74 -11.44 7.69
CA ASP A 166 6.76 -10.38 7.72
C ASP A 166 7.28 -10.13 6.31
N LEU A 167 6.89 -9.01 5.71
CA LEU A 167 7.15 -8.73 4.30
C LEU A 167 7.95 -7.46 4.02
N SER A 168 8.18 -6.62 5.02
CA SER A 168 8.84 -5.31 4.83
C SER A 168 10.22 -5.45 4.20
N ALA A 169 11.03 -6.41 4.67
CA ALA A 169 12.37 -6.64 4.15
C ALA A 169 12.40 -7.18 2.71
N GLU A 170 11.30 -7.75 2.19
CA GLU A 170 11.22 -8.24 0.81
C GLU A 170 11.07 -7.11 -0.20
N VAL A 171 10.42 -6.02 0.20
CA VAL A 171 10.06 -4.89 -0.67
C VAL A 171 10.98 -3.69 -0.50
N ALA A 172 11.55 -3.48 0.69
CA ALA A 172 12.42 -2.36 1.02
C ALA A 172 13.69 -2.33 0.16
N THR A 173 14.31 -1.15 0.10
CA THR A 173 15.66 -1.01 -0.47
C THR A 173 16.66 -1.88 0.27
N LYS A 174 17.67 -2.37 -0.45
CA LYS A 174 18.78 -3.13 0.15
C LYS A 174 19.95 -2.23 0.54
N GLU A 175 20.10 -1.12 -0.16
CA GLU A 175 21.16 -0.13 0.05
C GLU A 175 20.55 1.23 0.35
N PRO A 176 21.12 2.01 1.26
CA PRO A 176 20.68 3.38 1.49
C PRO A 176 20.80 4.22 0.21
N TYR A 177 19.87 5.16 0.03
CA TYR A 177 19.97 6.16 -1.03
C TYR A 177 19.42 7.51 -0.56
N VAL A 178 19.80 8.57 -1.28
CA VAL A 178 19.40 9.94 -0.96
C VAL A 178 18.52 10.51 -2.06
N VAL A 179 17.40 11.12 -1.66
CA VAL A 179 16.57 11.97 -2.52
C VAL A 179 16.88 13.41 -2.13
N PRO A 180 17.56 14.19 -3.03
CA PRO A 180 17.95 15.55 -2.71
C PRO A 180 16.74 16.48 -2.60
N ALA A 181 16.87 17.53 -1.81
CA ALA A 181 15.86 18.58 -1.73
C ALA A 181 15.69 19.27 -3.09
N ILE A 182 14.46 19.62 -3.43
CA ILE A 182 14.16 20.46 -4.58
C ILE A 182 14.28 21.93 -4.15
N GLY A 183 15.24 22.64 -4.71
CA GLY A 183 15.59 24.00 -4.29
C GLY A 183 16.54 24.03 -3.09
N GLU A 184 16.37 24.98 -2.20
CA GLU A 184 17.21 25.15 -1.02
C GLU A 184 16.94 24.04 0.00
N LYS A 185 18.00 23.35 0.44
CA LYS A 185 17.91 22.37 1.52
C LYS A 185 17.65 23.07 2.86
N LYS A 186 16.56 22.69 3.52
CA LYS A 186 16.16 23.19 4.84
C LYS A 186 16.32 22.16 5.93
N PHE A 187 16.01 20.90 5.64
CA PHE A 187 15.98 19.80 6.60
C PHE A 187 16.58 18.53 6.02
N THR A 188 17.01 17.65 6.91
CA THR A 188 17.40 16.27 6.63
C THR A 188 16.42 15.32 7.33
N VAL A 189 15.86 14.35 6.59
CA VAL A 189 14.98 13.32 7.14
C VAL A 189 15.60 11.96 6.91
N ALA A 190 15.67 11.14 7.96
CA ALA A 190 15.91 9.71 7.85
C ALA A 190 14.59 8.99 7.64
N ALA A 191 14.42 8.33 6.50
CA ALA A 191 13.22 7.58 6.15
C ALA A 191 13.50 6.08 6.22
N VAL A 192 12.86 5.39 7.17
CA VAL A 192 12.93 3.92 7.26
C VAL A 192 12.00 3.33 6.21
N ASP A 193 12.59 2.63 5.24
CA ASP A 193 11.88 2.01 4.12
C ASP A 193 11.29 0.67 4.54
N LEU A 194 9.98 0.62 4.70
CA LEU A 194 9.19 -0.58 4.95
C LEU A 194 8.43 -1.03 3.69
N GLY A 195 8.63 -0.31 2.58
CA GLY A 195 7.92 -0.44 1.30
C GLY A 195 7.53 0.95 0.76
N ILE A 196 8.44 1.91 0.84
CA ILE A 196 8.19 3.32 0.50
C ILE A 196 7.78 3.49 -0.96
N LYS A 197 6.77 4.32 -1.20
CA LYS A 197 6.39 4.77 -2.54
C LYS A 197 7.24 5.97 -2.98
N GLY A 198 7.59 6.02 -4.27
CA GLY A 198 8.47 7.04 -4.83
C GLY A 198 7.96 8.47 -4.63
N MET A 199 6.63 8.65 -4.63
CA MET A 199 6.04 9.97 -4.43
C MET A 199 6.25 10.50 -3.00
N THR A 200 6.39 9.65 -1.98
CA THR A 200 6.56 10.09 -0.59
C THR A 200 7.83 10.93 -0.38
N PRO A 201 9.05 10.46 -0.70
CA PRO A 201 10.24 11.30 -0.56
C PRO A 201 10.22 12.49 -1.54
N HIS A 202 9.54 12.39 -2.70
CA HIS A 202 9.37 13.51 -3.61
C HIS A 202 8.57 14.65 -2.97
N ARG A 203 7.45 14.34 -2.30
CA ARG A 203 6.64 15.33 -1.56
C ARG A 203 7.42 16.02 -0.44
N MET A 204 8.35 15.32 0.19
CA MET A 204 9.28 15.90 1.15
C MET A 204 10.30 16.80 0.46
N ALA A 205 10.88 16.34 -0.65
CA ALA A 205 11.87 17.10 -1.42
C ALA A 205 11.33 18.44 -1.95
N GLU A 206 10.06 18.48 -2.38
CA GLU A 206 9.37 19.72 -2.79
C GLU A 206 9.33 20.78 -1.67
N ARG A 207 9.50 20.37 -0.40
CA ARG A 207 9.51 21.23 0.80
C ARG A 207 10.90 21.57 1.31
N GLY A 208 11.92 21.30 0.51
CA GLY A 208 13.32 21.54 0.88
C GLY A 208 13.88 20.50 1.85
N ILE A 209 13.31 19.30 1.90
CA ILE A 209 13.81 18.19 2.72
C ILE A 209 14.70 17.29 1.87
N GLU A 210 15.94 17.06 2.31
CA GLU A 210 16.77 15.97 1.80
C GLU A 210 16.40 14.69 2.55
N VAL A 211 16.04 13.64 1.82
CA VAL A 211 15.55 12.39 2.40
C VAL A 211 16.61 11.29 2.25
N HIS A 212 17.13 10.79 3.35
CA HIS A 212 17.99 9.62 3.41
C HIS A 212 17.12 8.39 3.64
N VAL A 213 16.91 7.61 2.60
CA VAL A 213 16.09 6.39 2.66
C VAL A 213 16.98 5.24 3.09
N LEU A 214 16.62 4.63 4.23
CA LEU A 214 17.36 3.57 4.89
C LEU A 214 16.61 2.23 4.76
N PRO A 215 17.32 1.10 4.67
CA PRO A 215 16.70 -0.23 4.63
C PRO A 215 15.80 -0.51 5.84
N ALA A 216 14.84 -1.44 5.69
CA ALA A 216 13.98 -1.90 6.80
C ALA A 216 14.76 -2.51 7.98
N THR A 217 16.01 -2.91 7.74
CA THR A 217 16.93 -3.47 8.76
C THR A 217 17.79 -2.42 9.45
N ALA A 218 17.64 -1.13 9.12
CA ALA A 218 18.40 -0.05 9.74
C ALA A 218 18.17 -0.01 11.26
N SER A 219 19.25 0.18 12.01
CA SER A 219 19.22 0.36 13.46
C SER A 219 18.92 1.82 13.85
N VAL A 220 18.74 2.07 15.14
CA VAL A 220 18.60 3.44 15.67
C VAL A 220 19.88 4.24 15.38
N GLU A 221 21.05 3.62 15.50
CA GLU A 221 22.35 4.22 15.20
C GLU A 221 22.47 4.62 13.73
N ASP A 222 21.99 3.79 12.82
CA ASP A 222 21.96 4.10 11.38
C ASP A 222 21.06 5.31 11.09
N VAL A 223 19.90 5.38 11.76
CA VAL A 223 18.97 6.53 11.66
C VAL A 223 19.66 7.81 12.10
N TYR A 224 20.40 7.81 13.21
CA TYR A 224 21.06 9.00 13.71
C TYR A 224 22.42 9.30 13.06
N ALA A 225 23.01 8.35 12.35
CA ALA A 225 24.25 8.56 11.58
C ALA A 225 24.09 9.66 10.51
N VAL A 226 22.87 9.87 9.98
CA VAL A 226 22.59 10.93 9.01
C VAL A 226 22.25 12.29 9.63
N GLN A 227 22.29 12.40 10.96
CA GLN A 227 21.97 13.61 11.74
C GLN A 227 20.61 14.23 11.33
N PRO A 228 19.51 13.48 11.46
CA PRO A 228 18.21 13.91 10.93
C PRO A 228 17.57 15.00 11.81
N ASP A 229 16.91 15.94 11.17
CA ASP A 229 15.98 16.88 11.80
C ASP A 229 14.61 16.24 12.09
N GLY A 230 14.29 15.17 11.38
CA GLY A 230 13.07 14.38 11.56
C GLY A 230 13.24 12.96 11.05
N VAL A 231 12.40 12.05 11.54
CA VAL A 231 12.38 10.63 11.14
C VAL A 231 11.04 10.27 10.55
N PHE A 232 11.07 9.52 9.47
CA PHE A 232 9.88 9.06 8.77
C PHE A 232 9.82 7.54 8.71
N PHE A 233 8.65 6.96 8.99
CA PHE A 233 8.38 5.53 8.80
C PHE A 233 7.37 5.35 7.68
N SER A 234 7.76 4.61 6.65
CA SER A 234 6.98 4.48 5.43
C SER A 234 5.80 3.51 5.55
N ASN A 235 4.98 3.51 4.50
CA ASN A 235 4.05 2.44 4.20
C ASN A 235 4.79 1.11 3.93
N GLY A 236 4.04 0.00 3.93
CA GLY A 236 4.59 -1.32 3.66
C GLY A 236 3.56 -2.44 3.74
N PRO A 237 3.91 -3.64 3.27
CA PRO A 237 3.07 -4.84 3.30
C PRO A 237 3.25 -5.64 4.59
N GLY A 238 2.36 -6.61 4.80
CA GLY A 238 2.46 -7.61 5.85
C GLY A 238 1.64 -7.32 7.08
N ASP A 239 1.87 -8.13 8.10
CA ASP A 239 1.20 -8.02 9.41
C ASP A 239 2.06 -7.16 10.34
N PRO A 240 1.55 -6.00 10.82
CA PRO A 240 2.32 -5.17 11.75
C PRO A 240 2.69 -5.90 13.04
N ALA A 241 1.99 -6.97 13.43
CA ALA A 241 2.31 -7.76 14.60
C ALA A 241 3.69 -8.46 14.51
N THR A 242 4.25 -8.62 13.31
CA THR A 242 5.57 -9.24 13.10
C THR A 242 6.74 -8.24 13.05
N ALA A 243 6.46 -6.96 13.00
CA ALA A 243 7.45 -5.91 12.74
C ALA A 243 8.17 -5.42 14.00
N ASP A 244 8.63 -6.33 14.87
CA ASP A 244 9.25 -5.99 16.16
C ASP A 244 10.51 -5.13 16.01
N HIS A 245 11.31 -5.36 14.95
CA HIS A 245 12.49 -4.55 14.68
C HIS A 245 12.12 -3.08 14.42
N ALA A 246 11.18 -2.83 13.50
CA ALA A 246 10.72 -1.47 13.20
C ALA A 246 10.09 -0.78 14.41
N VAL A 247 9.36 -1.52 15.25
CA VAL A 247 8.83 -1.02 16.54
C VAL A 247 9.96 -0.63 17.49
N SER A 248 11.02 -1.43 17.58
CA SER A 248 12.18 -1.13 18.43
C SER A 248 12.89 0.14 17.95
N VAL A 249 13.12 0.29 16.64
CA VAL A 249 13.72 1.50 16.06
C VAL A 249 12.86 2.73 16.33
N MET A 250 11.55 2.63 16.12
CA MET A 250 10.62 3.73 16.41
C MET A 250 10.63 4.14 17.87
N ARG A 251 10.69 3.19 18.80
CA ARG A 251 10.82 3.47 20.24
C ARG A 251 12.11 4.26 20.55
N GLY A 252 13.23 3.87 19.96
CA GLY A 252 14.48 4.62 20.10
C GLY A 252 14.38 6.06 19.58
N VAL A 253 13.65 6.28 18.48
CA VAL A 253 13.39 7.64 17.97
C VAL A 253 12.49 8.44 18.91
N LEU A 254 11.44 7.83 19.45
CA LEU A 254 10.55 8.46 20.42
C LEU A 254 11.27 8.83 21.72
N GLU A 255 12.21 8.00 22.19
CA GLU A 255 13.06 8.30 23.36
C GLU A 255 13.90 9.55 23.17
N GLN A 256 14.46 9.75 21.98
CA GLN A 256 15.24 10.92 21.63
C GLN A 256 14.40 12.20 21.45
N GLY A 257 13.06 12.07 21.27
CA GLY A 257 12.17 13.21 21.06
C GLY A 257 12.31 13.88 19.69
N THR A 258 12.90 13.19 18.72
CA THR A 258 13.03 13.68 17.35
C THR A 258 11.66 13.75 16.66
N PRO A 259 11.35 14.80 15.87
CA PRO A 259 10.14 14.88 15.07
C PRO A 259 9.89 13.62 14.24
N LEU A 260 8.71 13.01 14.38
CA LEU A 260 8.37 11.75 13.77
C LEU A 260 7.07 11.84 12.98
N PHE A 261 7.08 11.30 11.75
CA PHE A 261 5.90 11.11 10.93
C PHE A 261 5.83 9.66 10.43
N GLY A 262 4.67 9.02 10.55
CA GLY A 262 4.43 7.66 10.05
C GLY A 262 3.24 7.60 9.10
N ILE A 263 3.38 6.88 7.98
CA ILE A 263 2.31 6.65 7.01
C ILE A 263 1.98 5.17 6.91
N CYS A 264 0.70 4.82 6.97
CA CYS A 264 0.12 3.50 6.74
C CYS A 264 0.74 2.45 7.67
N PHE A 265 1.70 1.65 7.22
CA PHE A 265 2.42 0.72 8.09
C PHE A 265 3.15 1.47 9.21
N GLY A 266 3.71 2.66 8.93
CA GLY A 266 4.30 3.54 9.93
C GLY A 266 3.33 3.99 11.03
N ASN A 267 2.04 4.19 10.72
CA ASN A 267 0.98 4.42 11.72
C ASN A 267 0.77 3.19 12.62
N GLN A 268 0.76 2.00 12.04
CA GLN A 268 0.59 0.75 12.79
C GLN A 268 1.79 0.47 13.69
N ILE A 269 3.01 0.77 13.22
CA ILE A 269 4.24 0.68 14.01
C ILE A 269 4.21 1.68 15.18
N LEU A 270 3.74 2.93 14.94
CA LEU A 270 3.57 3.91 16.03
C LEU A 270 2.56 3.40 17.06
N GLY A 271 1.41 2.88 16.63
CA GLY A 271 0.44 2.29 17.54
C GLY A 271 1.05 1.22 18.44
N ARG A 272 1.81 0.29 17.85
CA ARG A 272 2.52 -0.75 18.61
C ARG A 272 3.62 -0.19 19.53
N ALA A 273 4.37 0.80 19.07
CA ALA A 273 5.41 1.44 19.89
C ALA A 273 4.82 2.07 21.15
N LEU A 274 3.62 2.66 21.04
CA LEU A 274 2.87 3.27 22.13
C LEU A 274 2.18 2.25 23.06
N GLY A 275 2.14 0.98 22.68
CA GLY A 275 1.51 -0.09 23.47
C GLY A 275 0.09 -0.45 23.04
N PHE A 276 -0.43 0.12 21.95
CA PHE A 276 -1.71 -0.28 21.38
C PHE A 276 -1.61 -1.60 20.61
N GLY A 277 -2.71 -2.31 20.50
CA GLY A 277 -2.85 -3.49 19.65
C GLY A 277 -3.02 -3.13 18.17
N THR A 278 -2.91 -4.15 17.31
CA THR A 278 -3.31 -4.08 15.91
C THR A 278 -4.21 -5.27 15.59
N TYR A 279 -5.13 -5.09 14.65
CA TYR A 279 -6.05 -6.13 14.23
C TYR A 279 -6.24 -6.14 12.72
N LYS A 280 -6.59 -7.32 12.17
CA LYS A 280 -6.90 -7.49 10.76
C LYS A 280 -8.33 -7.03 10.48
N LEU A 281 -8.50 -6.12 9.54
CA LEU A 281 -9.80 -5.72 9.02
C LEU A 281 -10.41 -6.85 8.20
N LYS A 282 -11.72 -6.96 8.19
CA LYS A 282 -12.44 -8.01 7.47
C LYS A 282 -12.07 -8.07 5.99
N TYR A 283 -12.06 -6.92 5.30
CA TYR A 283 -11.68 -6.82 3.89
C TYR A 283 -10.71 -5.68 3.60
N GLY A 284 -10.33 -4.89 4.61
CA GLY A 284 -9.43 -3.76 4.50
C GLY A 284 -10.02 -2.54 3.79
N HIS A 285 -9.26 -1.44 3.80
CA HIS A 285 -9.57 -0.22 3.06
C HIS A 285 -8.65 -0.09 1.86
N ARG A 286 -9.22 -0.08 0.64
CA ARG A 286 -8.48 0.11 -0.60
C ARG A 286 -9.29 0.89 -1.60
N GLY A 287 -8.75 2.02 -2.03
CA GLY A 287 -9.39 2.94 -2.94
C GLY A 287 -8.94 4.38 -2.69
N ILE A 288 -9.47 5.30 -3.48
CA ILE A 288 -9.07 6.70 -3.53
C ILE A 288 -10.21 7.66 -3.12
N ASN A 289 -11.20 7.17 -2.39
CA ASN A 289 -12.43 7.91 -2.06
C ASN A 289 -12.93 7.65 -0.63
N GLN A 290 -12.03 7.45 0.33
CA GLN A 290 -12.40 7.18 1.72
C GLN A 290 -12.49 8.50 2.49
N PRO A 291 -13.64 8.78 3.17
CA PRO A 291 -13.78 9.98 3.98
C PRO A 291 -13.11 9.77 5.35
N VAL A 292 -12.17 10.62 5.66
CA VAL A 292 -11.47 10.64 6.96
C VAL A 292 -11.67 12.00 7.62
N GLN A 293 -12.04 11.99 8.89
CA GLN A 293 -12.09 13.18 9.70
C GLN A 293 -10.76 13.41 10.42
N ASP A 294 -10.12 14.56 10.17
CA ASP A 294 -9.08 15.11 11.02
C ASP A 294 -9.73 15.72 12.25
N ARG A 295 -9.60 15.07 13.39
CA ARG A 295 -10.20 15.49 14.67
C ARG A 295 -9.51 16.73 15.26
N THR A 296 -8.28 17.01 14.83
CA THR A 296 -7.53 18.20 15.28
C THR A 296 -8.07 19.49 14.66
N THR A 297 -8.65 19.39 13.48
CA THR A 297 -9.21 20.53 12.73
C THR A 297 -10.72 20.47 12.55
N GLY A 298 -11.32 19.28 12.74
CA GLY A 298 -12.73 19.00 12.47
C GLY A 298 -13.06 18.83 10.99
N LYS A 299 -12.09 18.92 10.10
CA LYS A 299 -12.28 18.77 8.64
C LYS A 299 -12.47 17.32 8.25
N VAL A 300 -13.24 17.11 7.18
CA VAL A 300 -13.35 15.83 6.50
C VAL A 300 -12.63 15.93 5.18
N GLU A 301 -11.77 14.94 4.91
CA GLU A 301 -10.95 14.85 3.71
C GLU A 301 -11.27 13.56 2.96
N VAL A 302 -11.15 13.62 1.63
CA VAL A 302 -11.21 12.43 0.79
C VAL A 302 -9.78 11.91 0.64
N THR A 303 -9.57 10.64 0.97
CA THR A 303 -8.23 10.08 1.12
C THR A 303 -8.04 8.78 0.34
N ALA A 304 -6.78 8.48 0.03
CA ALA A 304 -6.35 7.24 -0.63
C ALA A 304 -5.89 6.21 0.42
N HIS A 305 -6.38 4.97 0.29
CA HIS A 305 -6.11 3.89 1.25
C HIS A 305 -5.61 2.62 0.55
N ASN A 306 -4.73 1.93 1.23
CA ASN A 306 -4.33 0.55 0.94
C ASN A 306 -3.81 -0.14 2.21
N HIS A 307 -4.72 -0.59 3.07
CA HIS A 307 -4.33 -1.33 4.26
C HIS A 307 -5.32 -2.43 4.62
N GLY A 308 -4.84 -3.51 5.20
CA GLY A 308 -5.63 -4.65 5.68
C GLY A 308 -5.62 -4.79 7.20
N PHE A 309 -4.83 -3.97 7.90
CA PHE A 309 -4.74 -3.94 9.36
C PHE A 309 -4.99 -2.52 9.85
N ALA A 310 -5.38 -2.38 11.11
CA ALA A 310 -5.61 -1.11 11.78
C ALA A 310 -5.12 -1.15 13.22
N VAL A 311 -4.92 0.03 13.80
CA VAL A 311 -4.57 0.18 15.22
C VAL A 311 -5.82 0.06 16.08
N ASP A 312 -5.71 -0.67 17.18
CA ASP A 312 -6.75 -0.80 18.20
C ASP A 312 -6.47 0.19 19.33
N ALA A 313 -6.89 1.43 19.14
CA ALA A 313 -6.77 2.50 20.12
C ALA A 313 -8.14 3.11 20.44
N PRO A 314 -8.36 3.57 21.68
CA PRO A 314 -9.64 4.18 22.07
C PRO A 314 -9.86 5.52 21.36
N LEU A 315 -11.02 5.67 20.72
CA LEU A 315 -11.31 6.83 19.86
C LEU A 315 -11.46 8.15 20.62
N ASP A 316 -12.09 8.12 21.79
CA ASP A 316 -12.60 9.34 22.46
C ASP A 316 -11.91 9.62 23.80
N GLN A 317 -10.69 9.13 23.96
CA GLN A 317 -9.91 9.40 25.15
C GLN A 317 -8.43 9.60 24.85
N VAL A 318 -7.79 10.42 25.67
CA VAL A 318 -6.33 10.52 25.74
C VAL A 318 -5.81 9.33 26.53
N SER A 319 -4.82 8.65 25.99
CA SER A 319 -4.17 7.50 26.61
C SER A 319 -2.78 7.85 27.11
N ASP A 320 -2.45 7.43 28.33
CA ASP A 320 -1.08 7.48 28.82
C ASP A 320 -0.24 6.38 28.16
N THR A 321 0.93 6.74 27.66
CA THR A 321 1.87 5.82 27.01
C THR A 321 3.28 5.99 27.61
N PRO A 322 4.21 5.05 27.34
CA PRO A 322 5.59 5.21 27.80
C PRO A 322 6.30 6.48 27.29
N TYR A 323 5.77 7.11 26.23
CA TYR A 323 6.35 8.28 25.57
C TYR A 323 5.53 9.56 25.76
N GLY A 324 4.62 9.58 26.69
CA GLY A 324 3.70 10.68 26.96
C GLY A 324 2.27 10.36 26.52
N ARG A 325 1.40 11.36 26.57
CA ARG A 325 -0.01 11.21 26.24
C ARG A 325 -0.20 11.14 24.73
N ALA A 326 -1.08 10.24 24.31
CA ALA A 326 -1.44 10.05 22.91
C ALA A 326 -2.97 10.03 22.72
N GLU A 327 -3.39 10.41 21.53
CA GLU A 327 -4.81 10.36 21.15
C GLU A 327 -4.96 9.96 19.67
N VAL A 328 -6.17 9.52 19.33
CA VAL A 328 -6.57 9.30 17.94
C VAL A 328 -6.86 10.64 17.28
N SER A 329 -6.04 10.98 16.28
CA SER A 329 -6.14 12.25 15.54
C SER A 329 -7.01 12.17 14.30
N HIS A 330 -7.15 10.99 13.68
CA HIS A 330 -7.93 10.79 12.45
C HIS A 330 -8.79 9.54 12.55
N VAL A 331 -10.00 9.58 11.97
CA VAL A 331 -10.98 8.47 12.00
C VAL A 331 -11.68 8.35 10.65
N CYS A 332 -11.80 7.13 10.14
CA CYS A 332 -12.62 6.82 8.97
C CYS A 332 -14.11 6.99 9.30
N LEU A 333 -14.83 7.78 8.51
CA LEU A 333 -16.25 8.02 8.73
C LEU A 333 -17.17 6.88 8.26
N ASN A 334 -16.63 5.89 7.54
CA ASN A 334 -17.42 4.76 7.08
C ASN A 334 -17.65 3.70 8.17
N ASP A 335 -16.68 3.53 9.09
CA ASP A 335 -16.69 2.42 10.05
C ASP A 335 -15.97 2.71 11.36
N ASN A 336 -15.55 3.96 11.59
CA ASN A 336 -14.83 4.41 12.78
C ASN A 336 -13.47 3.73 13.02
N VAL A 337 -12.81 3.24 11.98
CA VAL A 337 -11.44 2.74 12.07
C VAL A 337 -10.49 3.90 12.38
N VAL A 338 -9.49 3.62 13.24
CA VAL A 338 -8.41 4.59 13.56
C VAL A 338 -7.57 4.84 12.32
N GLU A 339 -7.52 6.11 11.91
CA GLU A 339 -6.82 6.56 10.71
C GLU A 339 -5.63 7.48 11.01
N GLY A 340 -5.31 7.70 12.27
CA GLY A 340 -4.13 8.45 12.68
C GLY A 340 -4.02 8.60 14.18
N LEU A 341 -2.77 8.76 14.62
CA LEU A 341 -2.39 8.98 16.01
C LEU A 341 -1.56 10.25 16.13
N GLN A 342 -1.64 10.92 17.28
CA GLN A 342 -0.68 11.96 17.64
C GLN A 342 -0.28 11.85 19.12
N LEU A 343 0.97 12.21 19.42
CA LEU A 343 1.43 12.43 20.78
C LEU A 343 1.20 13.90 21.15
N LEU A 344 0.80 14.14 22.38
CA LEU A 344 0.54 15.50 22.90
C LEU A 344 1.79 16.10 23.56
N ASP A 345 2.68 15.26 24.03
CA ASP A 345 3.87 15.64 24.80
C ASP A 345 5.18 15.48 24.01
N ARG A 346 5.10 14.98 22.76
CA ARG A 346 6.25 14.79 21.85
C ARG A 346 5.87 15.13 20.42
N PRO A 347 6.84 15.55 19.58
CA PRO A 347 6.57 15.94 18.19
C PRO A 347 6.41 14.71 17.27
N ALA A 348 5.37 13.89 17.48
CA ALA A 348 5.13 12.69 16.72
C ALA A 348 3.67 12.55 16.32
N PHE A 349 3.41 12.21 15.06
CA PHE A 349 2.09 11.89 14.55
C PHE A 349 2.16 10.88 13.40
N SER A 350 1.04 10.28 13.08
CA SER A 350 0.91 9.35 11.97
C SER A 350 -0.48 9.38 11.35
N VAL A 351 -0.57 8.89 10.10
CA VAL A 351 -1.84 8.63 9.42
C VAL A 351 -1.82 7.26 8.77
N GLN A 352 -2.99 6.61 8.71
CA GLN A 352 -3.15 5.27 8.13
C GLN A 352 -3.29 5.32 6.61
N TYR A 353 -3.82 6.41 6.08
CA TYR A 353 -4.01 6.65 4.65
C TYR A 353 -2.77 7.29 4.00
N HIS A 354 -2.82 7.51 2.70
CA HIS A 354 -1.70 7.94 1.86
C HIS A 354 -1.83 9.42 1.43
N PRO A 355 -1.26 10.38 2.17
CA PRO A 355 -1.33 11.80 1.82
C PRO A 355 -0.48 12.17 0.60
N GLU A 356 0.48 11.34 0.22
CA GLU A 356 1.27 11.50 -1.00
C GLU A 356 0.47 11.26 -2.27
N ALA A 357 -0.54 10.41 -2.21
CA ALA A 357 -1.62 10.09 -3.16
C ALA A 357 -1.32 10.43 -4.63
N ALA A 358 -0.37 9.72 -5.27
CA ALA A 358 -0.04 9.95 -6.67
C ALA A 358 -1.24 9.76 -7.60
N ALA A 359 -2.07 8.75 -7.34
CA ALA A 359 -3.28 8.42 -8.08
C ALA A 359 -4.56 8.72 -7.29
N GLY A 360 -4.64 9.80 -6.59
CA GLY A 360 -5.80 10.07 -5.76
C GLY A 360 -5.95 11.53 -5.37
N PRO A 361 -6.86 11.83 -4.43
CA PRO A 361 -7.08 13.17 -3.92
C PRO A 361 -5.85 13.69 -3.17
N HIS A 362 -5.59 14.98 -3.28
CA HIS A 362 -4.46 15.64 -2.63
C HIS A 362 -4.88 16.44 -1.38
N ASP A 363 -6.08 16.23 -0.88
CA ASP A 363 -6.66 16.98 0.26
C ASP A 363 -5.74 16.95 1.48
N ALA A 364 -5.09 15.82 1.72
CA ALA A 364 -4.23 15.60 2.88
C ALA A 364 -2.74 15.94 2.66
N ALA A 365 -2.35 16.50 1.52
CA ALA A 365 -0.95 16.83 1.21
C ALA A 365 -0.31 17.80 2.23
N TYR A 366 -1.12 18.60 2.94
CA TYR A 366 -0.67 19.50 4.01
C TYR A 366 -0.01 18.79 5.20
N LEU A 367 -0.19 17.47 5.35
CA LEU A 367 0.46 16.71 6.43
C LEU A 367 1.99 16.72 6.31
N PHE A 368 2.52 16.82 5.10
CA PHE A 368 3.95 17.05 4.90
C PHE A 368 4.38 18.45 5.39
N ASP A 369 3.53 19.48 5.26
CA ASP A 369 3.77 20.82 5.82
C ASP A 369 3.68 20.81 7.35
N ARG A 370 2.79 19.99 7.93
CA ARG A 370 2.73 19.73 9.37
C ARG A 370 4.04 19.11 9.88
N PHE A 371 4.61 18.15 9.13
CA PHE A 371 5.90 17.55 9.48
C PHE A 371 7.04 18.58 9.45
N VAL A 372 7.08 19.45 8.43
CA VAL A 372 8.02 20.59 8.37
C VAL A 372 7.91 21.46 9.62
N LYS A 373 6.69 21.86 10.01
CA LYS A 373 6.47 22.69 11.21
C LYS A 373 6.95 22.03 12.50
N LEU A 374 6.82 20.71 12.63
CA LEU A 374 7.38 19.98 13.77
C LEU A 374 8.89 20.10 13.84
N MET A 375 9.60 19.96 12.69
CA MET A 375 11.04 20.13 12.62
C MET A 375 11.48 21.57 12.88
N GLU A 376 10.73 22.57 12.40
CA GLU A 376 10.97 23.99 12.71
C GLU A 376 10.89 24.27 14.21
N GLY A 377 9.87 23.72 14.88
CA GLY A 377 9.67 23.89 16.31
C GLY A 377 10.76 23.30 17.22
N GLN A 378 11.54 22.35 16.72
CA GLN A 378 12.69 21.77 17.45
C GLN A 378 13.98 22.58 17.30
N ARG A 379 14.07 23.45 16.29
CA ARG A 379 15.22 24.33 16.05
C ARG A 379 15.09 25.68 16.76
N ALA A 380 13.87 26.04 17.22
CA ALA A 380 13.57 27.29 17.93
C ALA A 380 13.81 27.14 19.45
#